data_5a41e0fa10d00e3bfb3c5ed8b5d2c741
#
_entry.id   5a41e0fa10d00e3bfb3c5ed8b5d2c741
#
_cell.length_a   1.000
_cell.length_b   1.000
_cell.length_c   1.000
_cell.angle_alpha   90.00
_cell.angle_beta   90.00
_cell.angle_gamma   90.00
#
_symmetry.space_group_name_H-M   'P 1'
#
loop_
_entity.id
_entity.type
_entity.pdbx_description
1 polymer ?
#
loop_
_entity_poly.entity_id
_entity_poly.type
_entity_poly.pdbx_seq_one_letter_code
_entity_poly.pdbx_strand_id
1 'polypeptide(L)'
;ELKKSFQEALNSIKISHSESKSLKIFFYDNLGIYSLIAQIKNDKFLDEYVNNHIGKLIQSDVLQEGDLCKTLEAYLDHNCNAAAAAEHLFIHRNTMRYRMDKIKKILCCELDDLDVYLELKMAFEIKNYRESQKDQS
;
A
#
# COMPACT_ATOMS: atom_id res chain seq x y z
N GLU A 1 11.41 3.37 -5.27
CA GLU A 1 11.75 4.27 -4.18
C GLU A 1 10.60 5.22 -3.87
N LEU A 2 10.46 5.63 -2.62
CA LEU A 2 9.36 6.49 -2.17
C LEU A 2 9.32 7.83 -2.92
N LYS A 3 10.46 8.50 -3.05
CA LYS A 3 10.53 9.80 -3.73
C LYS A 3 10.05 9.71 -5.18
N LYS A 4 10.42 8.64 -5.85
CA LYS A 4 10.01 8.42 -7.23
C LYS A 4 8.51 8.13 -7.31
N SER A 5 7.99 7.27 -6.45
CA SER A 5 6.56 6.92 -6.43
C SER A 5 5.69 8.13 -6.08
N PHE A 6 6.10 8.92 -5.08
CA PHE A 6 5.40 10.13 -4.69
C PHE A 6 5.41 11.16 -5.83
N GLN A 7 6.56 11.35 -6.49
CA GLN A 7 6.69 12.27 -7.60
C GLN A 7 5.85 11.83 -8.80
N GLU A 8 5.81 10.51 -9.07
CA GLU A 8 4.96 9.97 -10.13
C GLU A 8 3.48 10.23 -9.83
N ALA A 9 3.06 10.06 -8.57
CA ALA A 9 1.69 10.37 -8.16
C ALA A 9 1.37 11.84 -8.38
N LEU A 10 2.27 12.76 -8.00
CA LEU A 10 2.09 14.19 -8.23
C LEU A 10 2.06 14.54 -9.71
N ASN A 11 2.91 13.89 -10.52
CA ASN A 11 2.98 14.15 -11.96
C ASN A 11 1.74 13.69 -12.71
N SER A 12 1.02 12.70 -12.18
CA SER A 12 -0.22 12.22 -12.79
C SER A 12 -1.39 13.19 -12.57
N ILE A 13 -1.21 14.16 -11.67
CA ILE A 13 -2.18 15.21 -11.39
C ILE A 13 -1.70 16.49 -12.08
N LYS A 14 -2.50 17.02 -13.00
CA LYS A 14 -2.16 18.29 -13.65
C LYS A 14 -2.54 19.45 -12.73
N ILE A 15 -1.61 19.85 -11.87
CA ILE A 15 -1.83 20.90 -10.89
C ILE A 15 -0.76 21.97 -10.99
N SER A 16 -1.10 23.19 -10.57
CA SER A 16 -0.13 24.29 -10.49
C SER A 16 0.86 24.05 -9.35
N HIS A 17 1.98 24.80 -9.37
CA HIS A 17 2.97 24.73 -8.31
C HIS A 17 2.37 25.06 -6.93
N SER A 18 1.50 26.04 -6.86
CA SER A 18 0.84 26.43 -5.62
C SER A 18 -0.12 25.36 -5.11
N GLU A 19 -0.85 24.71 -6.03
CA GLU A 19 -1.73 23.58 -5.67
C GLU A 19 -0.94 22.39 -5.17
N SER A 20 0.21 22.09 -5.82
CA SER A 20 1.09 21.02 -5.37
C SER A 20 1.59 21.27 -3.94
N LYS A 21 1.97 22.50 -3.63
CA LYS A 21 2.39 22.88 -2.27
C LYS A 21 1.24 22.74 -1.28
N SER A 22 0.05 23.17 -1.66
CA SER A 22 -1.14 23.05 -0.82
C SER A 22 -1.51 21.58 -0.54
N LEU A 23 -1.38 20.70 -1.54
CA LEU A 23 -1.62 19.28 -1.36
C LEU A 23 -0.62 18.66 -0.39
N LYS A 24 0.65 19.04 -0.48
CA LYS A 24 1.68 18.56 0.46
C LYS A 24 1.37 18.98 1.88
N ILE A 25 1.01 20.24 2.09
CA ILE A 25 0.63 20.76 3.40
C ILE A 25 -0.60 20.02 3.92
N PHE A 26 -1.62 19.86 3.09
CA PHE A 26 -2.85 19.15 3.44
C PHE A 26 -2.53 17.72 3.88
N PHE A 27 -1.65 17.03 3.14
CA PHE A 27 -1.24 15.67 3.47
C PHE A 27 -0.58 15.59 4.85
N TYR A 28 0.37 16.50 5.14
CA TYR A 28 1.05 16.51 6.43
C TYR A 28 0.11 16.88 7.58
N ASP A 29 -0.76 17.87 7.37
CA ASP A 29 -1.67 18.36 8.41
C ASP A 29 -2.81 17.40 8.71
N ASN A 30 -3.29 16.70 7.70
CA ASN A 30 -4.48 15.84 7.82
C ASN A 30 -4.15 14.34 7.89
N LEU A 31 -2.86 14.01 7.96
CA LEU A 31 -2.37 12.67 8.28
C LEU A 31 -2.87 11.56 7.34
N GLY A 32 -3.01 11.86 6.05
CA GLY A 32 -3.58 10.82 5.23
C GLY A 32 -3.02 10.69 3.83
N ILE A 33 -2.35 9.57 3.57
CA ILE A 33 -2.09 9.10 2.21
C ILE A 33 -3.40 9.06 1.42
N TYR A 34 -4.49 8.67 2.08
CA TYR A 34 -5.82 8.58 1.48
C TYR A 34 -6.28 9.92 0.90
N SER A 35 -6.04 11.02 1.63
CA SER A 35 -6.39 12.36 1.17
C SER A 35 -5.67 12.74 -0.12
N LEU A 36 -4.40 12.37 -0.22
CA LEU A 36 -3.61 12.59 -1.43
C LEU A 36 -4.13 11.75 -2.59
N ILE A 37 -4.40 10.49 -2.34
CA ILE A 37 -4.90 9.55 -3.35
C ILE A 37 -6.23 10.04 -3.92
N ALA A 38 -7.12 10.55 -3.08
CA ALA A 38 -8.43 11.05 -3.50
C ALA A 38 -8.33 12.20 -4.50
N GLN A 39 -7.20 12.92 -4.54
CA GLN A 39 -6.97 13.99 -5.50
C GLN A 39 -6.45 13.49 -6.86
N ILE A 40 -6.00 12.26 -6.94
CA ILE A 40 -5.51 11.68 -8.19
C ILE A 40 -6.69 11.23 -9.03
N LYS A 41 -6.85 11.81 -10.23
CA LYS A 41 -7.97 11.51 -11.12
C LYS A 41 -7.61 10.52 -12.23
N ASN A 42 -6.43 9.94 -12.17
CA ASN A 42 -5.94 8.99 -13.16
C ASN A 42 -6.09 7.56 -12.63
N ASP A 43 -7.25 6.94 -12.88
CA ASP A 43 -7.57 5.60 -12.40
C ASP A 43 -6.61 4.55 -12.95
N LYS A 44 -6.20 4.70 -14.20
CA LYS A 44 -5.24 3.77 -14.81
C LYS A 44 -3.90 3.79 -14.07
N PHE A 45 -3.42 4.98 -13.73
CA PHE A 45 -2.18 5.12 -12.95
C PHE A 45 -2.33 4.44 -11.58
N LEU A 46 -3.45 4.66 -10.89
CA LEU A 46 -3.69 4.06 -9.59
C LEU A 46 -3.69 2.53 -9.66
N ASP A 47 -4.37 1.97 -10.64
CA ASP A 47 -4.45 0.52 -10.81
C ASP A 47 -3.09 -0.07 -11.19
N GLU A 48 -2.32 0.61 -12.03
CA GLU A 48 -0.97 0.20 -12.40
C GLU A 48 -0.03 0.25 -11.19
N TYR A 49 -0.15 1.27 -10.34
CA TYR A 49 0.65 1.37 -9.12
C TYR A 49 0.44 0.15 -8.22
N VAL A 50 -0.82 -0.20 -7.98
CA VAL A 50 -1.17 -1.37 -7.16
C VAL A 50 -0.57 -2.64 -7.78
N ASN A 51 -0.78 -2.83 -9.08
CA ASN A 51 -0.28 -4.02 -9.77
C ASN A 51 1.24 -4.12 -9.73
N ASN A 52 1.94 -3.02 -9.90
CA ASN A 52 3.40 -3.01 -9.90
C ASN A 52 4.00 -3.30 -8.52
N HIS A 53 3.32 -2.95 -7.45
CA HIS A 53 3.84 -3.11 -6.08
C HIS A 53 3.35 -4.37 -5.39
N ILE A 54 2.09 -4.72 -5.53
CA ILE A 54 1.51 -5.88 -4.83
C ILE A 54 0.74 -6.85 -5.75
N GLY A 55 0.82 -6.67 -7.06
CA GLY A 55 0.10 -7.51 -8.01
C GLY A 55 0.45 -8.99 -7.91
N LYS A 56 1.73 -9.31 -7.73
CA LYS A 56 2.18 -10.71 -7.58
C LYS A 56 1.61 -11.34 -6.31
N LEU A 57 1.50 -10.54 -5.25
CA LEU A 57 0.94 -11.01 -3.98
C LEU A 57 -0.57 -11.28 -4.12
N ILE A 58 -1.29 -10.38 -4.76
CA ILE A 58 -2.71 -10.54 -5.05
C ILE A 58 -2.93 -11.81 -5.88
N GLN A 59 -2.13 -12.00 -6.92
CA GLN A 59 -2.20 -13.17 -7.78
C GLN A 59 -1.95 -14.46 -7.00
N SER A 60 -0.96 -14.46 -6.12
CA SER A 60 -0.66 -15.62 -5.27
C SER A 60 -1.84 -15.98 -4.38
N ASP A 61 -2.50 -14.99 -3.78
CA ASP A 61 -3.67 -15.22 -2.93
C ASP A 61 -4.83 -15.83 -3.73
N VAL A 62 -5.06 -15.36 -4.95
CA VAL A 62 -6.11 -15.88 -5.82
C VAL A 62 -5.83 -17.34 -6.18
N LEU A 63 -4.59 -17.65 -6.57
CA LEU A 63 -4.22 -18.98 -7.04
C LEU A 63 -4.16 -20.03 -5.91
N GLN A 64 -3.80 -19.60 -4.70
CA GLN A 64 -3.57 -20.51 -3.57
C GLN A 64 -4.60 -20.35 -2.45
N GLU A 65 -5.64 -19.56 -2.68
CA GLU A 65 -6.66 -19.24 -1.67
C GLU A 65 -6.01 -18.79 -0.35
N GLY A 66 -4.99 -17.90 -0.47
CA GLY A 66 -4.20 -17.45 0.66
C GLY A 66 -4.63 -16.10 1.20
N ASP A 67 -4.00 -15.73 2.30
CA ASP A 67 -4.24 -14.46 3.01
C ASP A 67 -2.98 -13.61 3.13
N LEU A 68 -2.10 -13.65 2.13
CA LEU A 68 -0.83 -12.92 2.19
C LEU A 68 -1.02 -11.40 2.14
N CYS A 69 -1.97 -10.92 1.34
CA CYS A 69 -2.27 -9.48 1.30
C CYS A 69 -2.77 -8.98 2.65
N LYS A 70 -3.71 -9.70 3.27
CA LYS A 70 -4.22 -9.35 4.60
C LYS A 70 -3.10 -9.36 5.65
N THR A 71 -2.21 -10.34 5.55
CA THR A 71 -1.08 -10.48 6.47
C THR A 71 -0.13 -9.29 6.34
N LEU A 72 0.24 -8.92 5.12
CA LEU A 72 1.12 -7.79 4.88
C LEU A 72 0.48 -6.47 5.30
N GLU A 73 -0.79 -6.28 4.96
CA GLU A 73 -1.52 -5.07 5.36
C GLU A 73 -1.55 -4.92 6.87
N ALA A 74 -1.87 -5.98 7.61
CA ALA A 74 -1.86 -5.96 9.06
C ALA A 74 -0.47 -5.64 9.62
N TYR A 75 0.57 -6.22 9.03
CA TYR A 75 1.95 -5.96 9.42
C TYR A 75 2.30 -4.48 9.28
N LEU A 76 1.95 -3.88 8.15
CA LEU A 76 2.21 -2.46 7.90
C LEU A 76 1.38 -1.57 8.84
N ASP A 77 0.12 -1.92 9.06
CA ASP A 77 -0.79 -1.15 9.93
C ASP A 77 -0.36 -1.19 11.41
N HIS A 78 0.39 -2.21 11.80
CA HIS A 78 0.93 -2.35 13.16
C HIS A 78 2.40 -1.95 13.23
N ASN A 79 2.80 -1.00 12.39
CA ASN A 79 4.14 -0.41 12.39
C ASN A 79 5.27 -1.45 12.24
N CYS A 80 5.03 -2.45 11.40
CA CYS A 80 5.97 -3.54 11.13
C CYS A 80 6.26 -4.38 12.37
N ASN A 81 5.31 -4.48 13.29
CA ASN A 81 5.39 -5.34 14.46
C ASN A 81 4.69 -6.67 14.16
N ALA A 82 5.47 -7.70 13.90
CA ALA A 82 4.93 -9.02 13.54
C ALA A 82 4.07 -9.63 14.64
N ALA A 83 4.46 -9.47 15.91
CA ALA A 83 3.70 -10.01 17.03
C ALA A 83 2.32 -9.35 17.13
N ALA A 84 2.26 -8.04 17.03
CA ALA A 84 0.99 -7.29 17.08
C ALA A 84 0.10 -7.66 15.88
N ALA A 85 0.67 -7.79 14.69
CA ALA A 85 -0.08 -8.19 13.49
C ALA A 85 -0.63 -9.61 13.62
N ALA A 86 0.17 -10.54 14.15
CA ALA A 86 -0.28 -11.93 14.38
C ALA A 86 -1.45 -11.97 15.35
N GLU A 87 -1.36 -11.21 16.44
CA GLU A 87 -2.45 -11.11 17.42
C GLU A 87 -3.72 -10.55 16.77
N HIS A 88 -3.60 -9.50 15.97
CA HIS A 88 -4.72 -8.90 15.24
C HIS A 88 -5.37 -9.90 14.29
N LEU A 89 -4.57 -10.75 13.64
CA LEU A 89 -5.05 -11.73 12.67
C LEU A 89 -5.49 -13.05 13.32
N PHE A 90 -5.31 -13.21 14.63
CA PHE A 90 -5.61 -14.43 15.36
C PHE A 90 -4.83 -15.64 14.83
N ILE A 91 -3.55 -15.44 14.51
CA ILE A 91 -2.67 -16.52 14.04
C ILE A 91 -1.46 -16.66 14.96
N HIS A 92 -0.90 -17.86 14.98
CA HIS A 92 0.30 -18.15 15.75
C HIS A 92 1.52 -17.47 15.11
N ARG A 93 2.51 -17.11 15.96
CA ARG A 93 3.75 -16.46 15.50
C ARG A 93 4.49 -17.24 14.41
N ASN A 94 4.42 -18.57 14.45
CA ASN A 94 5.06 -19.42 13.43
C ASN A 94 4.37 -19.28 12.07
N THR A 95 3.04 -19.20 12.08
CA THR A 95 2.27 -18.92 10.86
C THR A 95 2.60 -17.54 10.31
N MET A 96 2.71 -16.55 11.19
CA MET A 96 3.09 -15.20 10.81
C MET A 96 4.46 -15.18 10.15
N ARG A 97 5.43 -15.85 10.77
CA ARG A 97 6.80 -15.93 10.22
C ARG A 97 6.81 -16.59 8.83
N TYR A 98 6.11 -17.69 8.69
CA TYR A 98 6.00 -18.40 7.41
C TYR A 98 5.42 -17.48 6.34
N ARG A 99 4.32 -16.81 6.64
CA ARG A 99 3.67 -15.90 5.68
C ARG A 99 4.58 -14.73 5.33
N MET A 100 5.26 -14.14 6.31
CA MET A 100 6.16 -13.00 6.05
C MET A 100 7.34 -13.41 5.17
N ASP A 101 7.93 -14.58 5.41
CA ASP A 101 9.02 -15.10 4.57
C ASP A 101 8.54 -15.31 3.12
N LYS A 102 7.34 -15.84 2.97
CA LYS A 102 6.75 -16.03 1.65
C LYS A 102 6.47 -14.72 0.93
N ILE A 103 5.97 -13.72 1.65
CA ILE A 103 5.73 -12.37 1.13
C ILE A 103 7.05 -11.76 0.62
N LYS A 104 8.12 -11.83 1.41
CA LYS A 104 9.42 -11.30 1.03
C LYS A 104 9.94 -11.95 -0.24
N LYS A 105 9.75 -13.26 -0.39
CA LYS A 105 10.17 -13.97 -1.60
C LYS A 105 9.36 -13.54 -2.83
N ILE A 106 8.04 -13.41 -2.68
CA ILE A 106 7.18 -13.01 -3.79
C ILE A 106 7.47 -11.58 -4.24
N LEU A 107 7.63 -10.67 -3.29
CA LEU A 107 7.86 -9.25 -3.59
C LEU A 107 9.33 -8.92 -3.85
N CYS A 108 10.25 -9.85 -3.55
CA CYS A 108 11.69 -9.66 -3.74
C CYS A 108 12.20 -8.37 -3.07
N CYS A 109 11.74 -8.10 -1.85
CA CYS A 109 12.12 -6.88 -1.13
C CYS A 109 12.29 -7.15 0.37
N GLU A 110 13.03 -6.24 1.02
CA GLU A 110 13.18 -6.22 2.47
C GLU A 110 12.13 -5.27 3.05
N LEU A 111 11.39 -5.76 4.04
CA LEU A 111 10.24 -5.05 4.60
C LEU A 111 10.61 -4.07 5.72
N ASP A 112 11.87 -4.05 6.13
CA ASP A 112 12.38 -3.12 7.15
C ASP A 112 12.93 -1.82 6.55
N ASP A 113 12.96 -1.71 5.22
CA ASP A 113 13.32 -0.47 4.52
C ASP A 113 12.15 0.50 4.55
N LEU A 114 12.39 1.72 5.03
CA LEU A 114 11.34 2.74 5.15
C LEU A 114 10.70 3.09 3.80
N ASP A 115 11.51 3.18 2.74
CA ASP A 115 10.98 3.49 1.42
C ASP A 115 10.05 2.39 0.91
N VAL A 116 10.43 1.14 1.12
CA VAL A 116 9.60 -0.02 0.77
C VAL A 116 8.31 -0.01 1.59
N TYR A 117 8.42 0.26 2.90
CA TYR A 117 7.26 0.37 3.78
C TYR A 117 6.25 1.38 3.24
N LEU A 118 6.70 2.58 2.89
CA LEU A 118 5.82 3.64 2.42
C LEU A 118 5.21 3.34 1.05
N GLU A 119 5.98 2.74 0.15
CA GLU A 119 5.47 2.33 -1.16
C GLU A 119 4.38 1.26 -1.03
N LEU A 120 4.60 0.27 -0.17
CA LEU A 120 3.61 -0.78 0.07
C LEU A 120 2.38 -0.25 0.80
N LYS A 121 2.59 0.62 1.79
CA LYS A 121 1.49 1.27 2.50
C LYS A 121 0.61 2.05 1.53
N MET A 122 1.23 2.81 0.62
CA MET A 122 0.51 3.53 -0.42
C MET A 122 -0.26 2.58 -1.34
N ALA A 123 0.34 1.46 -1.73
CA ALA A 123 -0.32 0.49 -2.60
C ALA A 123 -1.61 -0.06 -1.97
N PHE A 124 -1.58 -0.38 -0.67
CA PHE A 124 -2.79 -0.85 0.03
C PHE A 124 -3.84 0.26 0.18
N GLU A 125 -3.41 1.49 0.46
CA GLU A 125 -4.36 2.62 0.53
C GLU A 125 -5.05 2.85 -0.82
N ILE A 126 -4.29 2.79 -1.92
CA ILE A 126 -4.85 2.91 -3.27
C ILE A 126 -5.82 1.76 -3.55
N LYS A 127 -5.41 0.52 -3.22
CA LYS A 127 -6.25 -0.65 -3.43
C LYS A 127 -7.59 -0.49 -2.71
N ASN A 128 -7.55 -0.10 -1.44
CA ASN A 128 -8.76 0.09 -0.64
C ASN A 128 -9.64 1.23 -1.20
N TYR A 129 -9.01 2.32 -1.62
CA TYR A 129 -9.72 3.44 -2.24
C TYR A 129 -10.44 3.00 -3.52
N ARG A 130 -9.76 2.27 -4.40
CA ARG A 130 -10.34 1.79 -5.65
C ARG A 130 -11.48 0.80 -5.41
N GLU A 131 -11.35 -0.06 -4.42
CA GLU A 131 -12.42 -0.98 -4.03
C GLU A 131 -13.65 -0.24 -3.51
N SER A 132 -13.46 0.81 -2.69
CA SER A 132 -14.56 1.62 -2.18
C SER A 132 -15.29 2.35 -3.31
N GLN A 133 -14.60 2.79 -4.35
CA GLN A 133 -15.21 3.42 -5.51
C GLN A 133 -16.12 2.46 -6.28
N LYS A 134 -15.71 1.20 -6.40
CA LYS A 134 -16.51 0.16 -7.09
C LYS A 134 -17.80 -0.14 -6.33
N ASP A 135 -17.76 -0.11 -5.00
CA ASP A 135 -18.92 -0.39 -4.17
C ASP A 135 -19.97 0.73 -4.23
N GLN A 136 -19.59 1.91 -4.70
CA GLN A 136 -20.50 3.07 -4.82
C GLN A 136 -21.16 3.18 -6.19
N SER A 137 -20.79 2.32 -7.12
CA SER A 137 -21.33 2.38 -8.48
C SER A 137 -22.46 1.39 -8.73
#